data_dfb1f89051e0e008d1c69f8bef0fd231
#
_entry.id   dfb1f89051e0e008d1c69f8bef0fd231
#
_cell.length_a   1.000
_cell.length_b   1.000
_cell.length_c   1.000
_cell.angle_alpha   90.00
_cell.angle_beta   90.00
_cell.angle_gamma   90.00
#
_symmetry.space_group_name_H-M   'P 1'
#
loop_
_entity.id
_entity.type
_entity.pdbx_description
1 polymer ?
#
loop_
_entity_poly.entity_id
_entity_poly.type
_entity_poly.pdbx_seq_one_letter_code
_entity_poly.pdbx_strand_id
1 'polypeptide(L)'
;MSYDVLVIGGGPAGLSASINVRARGRSALVVSNPLEENPLWRAEKVDNYLGLPGRTGHEMLEEFQRHAEQMGTEFLTGKAISLMAWKGFMVTVGSQVYDSRALILAPGVIRQAKYPGEEEYLGRGVSYCATCDGMLYRNKPVVVVGRSPDAPHEANYLKSLGCQVTYVAAREPQGLDQEIPFVRAGRLAVKGEQAVTALEADGASIPCAGIFILRQAVAPTDLLPALETEEGYIRVDRRMATNVEGVFAAGDCTGGPLQVAKAVGEGHVAALSACEYLDQIK
;
A
#
# COMPACT_ATOMS: atom_id res chain seq x y z
N MET A 1 5.76 -9.06 -16.41
CA MET A 1 5.51 -7.93 -17.34
C MET A 1 6.36 -6.78 -16.86
N SER A 2 7.03 -6.07 -17.78
CA SER A 2 7.93 -4.97 -17.42
C SER A 2 7.36 -3.64 -17.92
N TYR A 3 7.37 -2.63 -17.04
CA TYR A 3 6.90 -1.28 -17.30
C TYR A 3 8.06 -0.28 -17.21
N ASP A 4 7.96 0.84 -17.92
CA ASP A 4 8.90 1.94 -17.71
C ASP A 4 8.74 2.53 -16.31
N VAL A 5 7.48 2.78 -15.88
CA VAL A 5 7.16 3.33 -14.57
C VAL A 5 6.02 2.55 -13.92
N LEU A 6 6.22 2.14 -12.68
CA LEU A 6 5.17 1.63 -11.82
C LEU A 6 4.80 2.71 -10.78
N VAL A 7 3.50 2.94 -10.61
CA VAL A 7 2.96 3.92 -9.66
C VAL A 7 2.21 3.19 -8.56
N ILE A 8 2.59 3.40 -7.32
CA ILE A 8 1.88 2.85 -6.16
C ILE A 8 0.93 3.90 -5.60
N GLY A 9 -0.36 3.70 -5.81
CA GLY A 9 -1.45 4.57 -5.36
C GLY A 9 -2.21 5.23 -6.53
N GLY A 10 -3.52 4.99 -6.58
CA GLY A 10 -4.46 5.51 -7.59
C GLY A 10 -5.21 6.77 -7.13
N GLY A 11 -4.62 7.57 -6.25
CA GLY A 11 -5.15 8.89 -5.89
C GLY A 11 -4.77 9.97 -6.92
N PRO A 12 -5.15 11.24 -6.66
CA PRO A 12 -4.89 12.34 -7.60
C PRO A 12 -3.42 12.48 -8.03
N ALA A 13 -2.47 12.21 -7.13
CA ALA A 13 -1.03 12.28 -7.43
C ALA A 13 -0.61 11.16 -8.40
N GLY A 14 -1.00 9.91 -8.10
CA GLY A 14 -0.63 8.77 -8.95
C GLY A 14 -1.31 8.78 -10.30
N LEU A 15 -2.57 9.20 -10.37
CA LEU A 15 -3.30 9.37 -11.64
C LEU A 15 -2.65 10.47 -12.49
N SER A 16 -2.32 11.64 -11.89
CA SER A 16 -1.58 12.69 -12.58
C SER A 16 -0.21 12.20 -13.07
N ALA A 17 0.50 11.47 -12.23
CA ALA A 17 1.79 10.91 -12.61
C ALA A 17 1.67 9.97 -13.82
N SER A 18 0.73 9.02 -13.79
CA SER A 18 0.54 8.06 -14.87
C SER A 18 0.19 8.71 -16.20
N ILE A 19 -0.72 9.70 -16.19
CA ILE A 19 -1.09 10.48 -17.38
C ILE A 19 0.17 11.12 -18.00
N ASN A 20 1.02 11.73 -17.19
CA ASN A 20 2.20 12.45 -17.67
C ASN A 20 3.33 11.50 -18.13
N VAL A 21 3.44 10.31 -17.54
CA VAL A 21 4.30 9.22 -18.04
C VAL A 21 3.83 8.76 -19.41
N ARG A 22 2.53 8.52 -19.58
CA ARG A 22 1.93 8.11 -20.86
C ARG A 22 2.07 9.17 -21.94
N ALA A 23 1.87 10.44 -21.60
CA ALA A 23 2.05 11.57 -22.51
C ALA A 23 3.47 11.68 -23.08
N ARG A 24 4.47 11.07 -22.40
CA ARG A 24 5.87 10.97 -22.87
C ARG A 24 6.19 9.68 -23.58
N GLY A 25 5.17 8.89 -23.96
CA GLY A 25 5.32 7.64 -24.70
C GLY A 25 5.90 6.47 -23.87
N ARG A 26 5.90 6.58 -22.52
CA ARG A 26 6.37 5.52 -21.63
C ARG A 26 5.21 4.65 -21.16
N SER A 27 5.47 3.38 -20.86
CA SER A 27 4.49 2.49 -20.26
C SER A 27 4.31 2.78 -18.77
N ALA A 28 3.05 2.76 -18.29
CA ALA A 28 2.71 3.01 -16.90
C ALA A 28 1.73 1.98 -16.37
N LEU A 29 2.04 1.39 -15.20
CA LEU A 29 1.13 0.59 -14.41
C LEU A 29 0.82 1.32 -13.10
N VAL A 30 -0.45 1.52 -12.79
CA VAL A 30 -0.90 2.01 -11.48
C VAL A 30 -1.40 0.84 -10.65
N VAL A 31 -0.76 0.60 -9.51
CA VAL A 31 -1.21 -0.37 -8.50
C VAL A 31 -1.96 0.38 -7.41
N SER A 32 -3.21 0.08 -7.21
CA SER A 32 -4.08 0.78 -6.26
C SER A 32 -5.14 -0.13 -5.67
N ASN A 33 -5.57 0.19 -4.45
CA ASN A 33 -6.83 -0.30 -3.93
C ASN A 33 -8.01 0.24 -4.75
N PRO A 34 -9.24 -0.30 -4.58
CA PRO A 34 -10.45 0.26 -5.19
C PRO A 34 -10.60 1.75 -4.88
N LEU A 35 -11.17 2.52 -5.82
CA LEU A 35 -11.31 3.98 -5.70
C LEU A 35 -12.12 4.40 -4.46
N GLU A 36 -13.11 3.60 -4.07
CA GLU A 36 -14.00 3.82 -2.94
C GLU A 36 -13.24 3.84 -1.60
N GLU A 37 -12.05 3.25 -1.56
CA GLU A 37 -11.17 3.25 -0.40
C GLU A 37 -10.32 4.53 -0.30
N ASN A 38 -10.27 5.33 -1.36
CA ASN A 38 -9.52 6.59 -1.35
C ASN A 38 -10.22 7.62 -0.43
N PRO A 39 -9.47 8.32 0.45
CA PRO A 39 -10.05 9.33 1.32
C PRO A 39 -10.83 10.44 0.57
N LEU A 40 -10.40 10.82 -0.62
CA LEU A 40 -11.09 11.81 -1.45
C LEU A 40 -12.50 11.36 -1.85
N TRP A 41 -12.73 10.05 -2.03
CA TRP A 41 -14.04 9.51 -2.40
C TRP A 41 -15.18 9.99 -1.51
N ARG A 42 -14.88 10.21 -0.23
CA ARG A 42 -15.85 10.61 0.79
C ARG A 42 -16.11 12.11 0.85
N ALA A 43 -15.41 12.91 0.06
CA ALA A 43 -15.62 14.35 0.05
C ALA A 43 -16.93 14.67 -0.67
N GLU A 44 -17.88 15.25 0.07
CA GLU A 44 -19.20 15.62 -0.45
C GLU A 44 -19.12 16.77 -1.46
N LYS A 45 -18.11 17.63 -1.33
CA LYS A 45 -17.89 18.77 -2.21
C LYS A 45 -16.44 19.23 -2.22
N VAL A 46 -15.91 19.50 -3.40
CA VAL A 46 -14.57 20.08 -3.61
C VAL A 46 -14.75 21.36 -4.44
N ASP A 47 -14.55 22.52 -3.82
CA ASP A 47 -14.74 23.84 -4.45
C ASP A 47 -13.43 24.50 -4.86
N ASN A 48 -12.28 24.01 -4.37
CA ASN A 48 -10.97 24.64 -4.52
C ASN A 48 -10.07 23.96 -5.57
N TYR A 49 -10.62 23.12 -6.43
CA TYR A 49 -9.88 22.55 -7.56
C TYR A 49 -10.19 23.31 -8.84
N LEU A 50 -9.16 23.97 -9.41
CA LEU A 50 -9.31 24.80 -10.61
C LEU A 50 -9.89 24.03 -11.78
N GLY A 51 -10.99 24.53 -12.34
CA GLY A 51 -11.68 23.96 -13.50
C GLY A 51 -12.80 22.97 -13.16
N LEU A 52 -12.89 22.46 -11.93
CA LEU A 52 -13.91 21.51 -11.49
C LEU A 52 -14.61 21.95 -10.20
N PRO A 53 -15.27 23.12 -10.16
CA PRO A 53 -15.92 23.59 -8.94
C PRO A 53 -17.14 22.74 -8.59
N GLY A 54 -17.32 22.47 -7.29
CA GLY A 54 -18.56 21.86 -6.77
C GLY A 54 -18.72 20.37 -7.05
N ARG A 55 -17.67 19.70 -7.52
CA ARG A 55 -17.69 18.24 -7.71
C ARG A 55 -17.56 17.52 -6.37
N THR A 56 -18.14 16.34 -6.30
CA THR A 56 -17.85 15.42 -5.20
C THR A 56 -16.50 14.77 -5.42
N GLY A 57 -15.91 14.22 -4.35
CA GLY A 57 -14.62 13.54 -4.46
C GLY A 57 -14.67 12.28 -5.32
N HIS A 58 -15.79 11.53 -5.30
CA HIS A 58 -15.95 10.35 -6.15
C HIS A 58 -16.06 10.73 -7.63
N GLU A 59 -16.83 11.75 -7.99
CA GLU A 59 -16.91 12.24 -9.38
C GLU A 59 -15.54 12.67 -9.91
N MET A 60 -14.72 13.32 -9.06
CA MET A 60 -13.36 13.70 -9.45
C MET A 60 -12.46 12.50 -9.66
N LEU A 61 -12.48 11.51 -8.77
CA LEU A 61 -11.64 10.31 -8.89
C LEU A 61 -12.00 9.47 -10.11
N GLU A 62 -13.29 9.27 -10.38
CA GLU A 62 -13.77 8.57 -11.58
C GLU A 62 -13.32 9.30 -12.86
N GLU A 63 -13.45 10.62 -12.89
CA GLU A 63 -13.01 11.44 -14.03
C GLU A 63 -11.50 11.35 -14.23
N PHE A 64 -10.72 11.41 -13.16
CA PHE A 64 -9.26 11.32 -13.22
C PHE A 64 -8.79 9.93 -13.66
N GLN A 65 -9.42 8.85 -13.16
CA GLN A 65 -9.09 7.50 -13.58
C GLN A 65 -9.46 7.29 -15.04
N ARG A 66 -10.66 7.69 -15.48
CA ARG A 66 -11.11 7.59 -16.85
C ARG A 66 -10.15 8.32 -17.80
N HIS A 67 -9.66 9.51 -17.42
CA HIS A 67 -8.66 10.24 -18.20
C HIS A 67 -7.35 9.45 -18.29
N ALA A 68 -6.86 8.86 -17.18
CA ALA A 68 -5.65 8.06 -17.22
C ALA A 68 -5.79 6.80 -18.09
N GLU A 69 -6.95 6.13 -18.07
CA GLU A 69 -7.29 5.01 -18.96
C GLU A 69 -7.28 5.42 -20.45
N GLN A 70 -7.88 6.57 -20.77
CA GLN A 70 -7.86 7.11 -22.14
C GLN A 70 -6.45 7.42 -22.64
N MET A 71 -5.54 7.79 -21.73
CA MET A 71 -4.10 7.97 -22.04
C MET A 71 -3.35 6.64 -22.17
N GLY A 72 -4.01 5.51 -21.91
CA GLY A 72 -3.42 4.18 -22.01
C GLY A 72 -2.64 3.74 -20.76
N THR A 73 -2.95 4.31 -19.58
CA THR A 73 -2.47 3.80 -18.31
C THR A 73 -3.11 2.44 -18.02
N GLU A 74 -2.31 1.47 -17.60
CA GLU A 74 -2.79 0.19 -17.12
C GLU A 74 -3.03 0.25 -15.62
N PHE A 75 -4.09 -0.42 -15.14
CA PHE A 75 -4.48 -0.47 -13.74
C PHE A 75 -4.46 -1.89 -13.21
N LEU A 76 -3.95 -2.04 -11.98
CA LEU A 76 -4.01 -3.27 -11.23
C LEU A 76 -4.62 -2.96 -9.87
N THR A 77 -5.82 -3.49 -9.63
CA THR A 77 -6.44 -3.41 -8.32
C THR A 77 -5.75 -4.39 -7.37
N GLY A 78 -5.18 -3.86 -6.30
CA GLY A 78 -4.48 -4.63 -5.30
C GLY A 78 -3.50 -3.80 -4.49
N LYS A 79 -2.94 -4.44 -3.47
CA LYS A 79 -1.99 -3.84 -2.54
C LYS A 79 -0.56 -4.26 -2.91
N ALA A 80 0.34 -3.29 -3.07
CA ALA A 80 1.77 -3.58 -3.11
C ALA A 80 2.22 -4.06 -1.73
N ILE A 81 2.81 -5.24 -1.66
CA ILE A 81 3.13 -5.94 -0.40
C ILE A 81 4.63 -6.13 -0.19
N SER A 82 5.41 -6.09 -1.26
CA SER A 82 6.86 -6.17 -1.24
C SER A 82 7.45 -5.40 -2.40
N LEU A 83 8.62 -4.81 -2.18
CA LEU A 83 9.38 -4.10 -3.18
C LEU A 83 10.85 -4.48 -3.07
N MET A 84 11.44 -4.88 -4.19
CA MET A 84 12.87 -5.20 -4.29
C MET A 84 13.52 -4.35 -5.38
N ALA A 85 14.63 -3.69 -5.05
CA ALA A 85 15.46 -2.98 -6.01
C ALA A 85 16.52 -3.95 -6.56
N TRP A 86 16.39 -4.34 -7.84
CA TRP A 86 17.33 -5.22 -8.54
C TRP A 86 17.29 -4.93 -10.04
N LYS A 87 18.27 -4.19 -10.55
CA LYS A 87 18.31 -3.73 -11.97
C LYS A 87 17.00 -3.05 -12.42
N GLY A 88 16.42 -2.22 -11.54
CA GLY A 88 15.07 -1.69 -11.58
C GLY A 88 14.31 -2.09 -10.32
N PHE A 89 13.00 -2.20 -10.40
CA PHE A 89 12.15 -2.46 -9.26
C PHE A 89 11.23 -3.65 -9.54
N MET A 90 11.15 -4.58 -8.61
CA MET A 90 10.18 -5.66 -8.60
C MET A 90 9.16 -5.40 -7.50
N VAL A 91 7.90 -5.25 -7.86
CA VAL A 91 6.79 -5.00 -6.93
C VAL A 91 5.87 -6.21 -6.91
N THR A 92 5.64 -6.77 -5.73
CA THR A 92 4.72 -7.89 -5.55
C THR A 92 3.33 -7.36 -5.22
N VAL A 93 2.34 -7.84 -5.96
CA VAL A 93 0.91 -7.56 -5.73
C VAL A 93 0.17 -8.89 -5.72
N GLY A 94 -0.41 -9.27 -4.58
CA GLY A 94 -0.95 -10.61 -4.39
C GLY A 94 0.15 -11.67 -4.57
N SER A 95 -0.05 -12.60 -5.50
CA SER A 95 0.91 -13.66 -5.86
C SER A 95 1.76 -13.34 -7.09
N GLN A 96 1.63 -12.16 -7.68
CA GLN A 96 2.29 -11.79 -8.92
C GLN A 96 3.36 -10.73 -8.70
N VAL A 97 4.42 -10.78 -9.53
CA VAL A 97 5.52 -9.82 -9.51
C VAL A 97 5.51 -9.00 -10.80
N TYR A 98 5.62 -7.70 -10.65
CA TYR A 98 5.68 -6.72 -11.73
C TYR A 98 7.00 -5.99 -11.71
N ASP A 99 7.65 -5.88 -12.86
CA ASP A 99 8.93 -5.22 -13.00
C ASP A 99 8.74 -3.80 -13.53
N SER A 100 9.55 -2.86 -13.04
CA SER A 100 9.63 -1.51 -13.61
C SER A 100 11.04 -0.95 -13.54
N ARG A 101 11.31 0.04 -14.40
CA ARG A 101 12.61 0.72 -14.45
C ARG A 101 12.66 1.94 -13.51
N ALA A 102 11.50 2.54 -13.21
CA ALA A 102 11.35 3.61 -12.23
C ALA A 102 10.08 3.40 -11.40
N LEU A 103 10.03 3.99 -10.22
CA LEU A 103 8.92 3.86 -9.28
C LEU A 103 8.44 5.24 -8.83
N ILE A 104 7.11 5.43 -8.79
CA ILE A 104 6.48 6.61 -8.19
C ILE A 104 5.61 6.17 -7.02
N LEU A 105 5.93 6.63 -5.83
CA LEU A 105 5.18 6.39 -4.61
C LEU A 105 4.14 7.49 -4.41
N ALA A 106 2.86 7.15 -4.51
CA ALA A 106 1.74 8.08 -4.32
C ALA A 106 0.63 7.49 -3.41
N PRO A 107 0.99 6.80 -2.30
CA PRO A 107 0.03 6.05 -1.49
C PRO A 107 -0.85 6.93 -0.60
N GLY A 108 -0.67 8.25 -0.62
CA GLY A 108 -1.30 9.17 0.33
C GLY A 108 -0.70 9.07 1.73
N VAL A 109 -1.43 9.54 2.75
CA VAL A 109 -0.99 9.47 4.15
C VAL A 109 -1.35 8.12 4.74
N ILE A 110 -0.34 7.29 4.98
CA ILE A 110 -0.50 6.02 5.72
C ILE A 110 -0.09 6.25 7.17
N ARG A 111 -1.04 6.68 8.00
CA ARG A 111 -0.85 6.82 9.45
C ARG A 111 -1.44 5.60 10.13
N GLN A 112 -0.66 4.54 10.26
CA GLN A 112 -1.05 3.38 11.05
C GLN A 112 -0.02 3.17 12.15
N ALA A 113 -0.43 3.46 13.39
CA ALA A 113 0.41 3.15 14.53
C ALA A 113 0.71 1.64 14.53
N LYS A 114 1.97 1.31 14.66
CA LYS A 114 2.41 -0.08 14.83
C LYS A 114 2.11 -0.54 16.25
N TYR A 115 1.84 -1.81 16.37
CA TYR A 115 1.64 -2.43 17.67
C TYR A 115 2.99 -2.61 18.38
N PRO A 116 3.03 -2.56 19.73
CA PRO A 116 4.24 -2.93 20.47
C PRO A 116 4.75 -4.31 20.01
N GLY A 117 6.04 -4.39 19.70
CA GLY A 117 6.71 -5.59 19.19
C GLY A 117 6.54 -5.87 17.69
N GLU A 118 5.67 -5.16 16.98
CA GLU A 118 5.41 -5.42 15.56
C GLU A 118 6.66 -5.29 14.69
N GLU A 119 7.40 -4.18 14.82
CA GLU A 119 8.62 -3.96 14.04
C GLU A 119 9.75 -4.92 14.45
N GLU A 120 9.86 -5.19 15.73
CA GLU A 120 10.88 -6.09 16.26
C GLU A 120 10.77 -7.49 15.65
N TYR A 121 9.54 -8.00 15.48
CA TYR A 121 9.30 -9.35 14.97
C TYR A 121 8.91 -9.40 13.48
N LEU A 122 9.00 -8.30 12.74
CA LEU A 122 8.77 -8.30 11.29
C LEU A 122 9.80 -9.22 10.60
N GLY A 123 9.30 -10.19 9.81
CA GLY A 123 10.10 -11.25 9.21
C GLY A 123 10.55 -12.35 10.20
N ARG A 124 10.26 -12.20 11.51
CA ARG A 124 10.52 -13.20 12.55
C ARG A 124 9.21 -13.66 13.21
N GLY A 125 8.19 -13.85 12.40
CA GLY A 125 6.86 -14.27 12.82
C GLY A 125 5.77 -13.23 12.59
N VAL A 126 6.07 -11.95 12.41
CA VAL A 126 5.13 -10.95 11.90
C VAL A 126 5.26 -10.86 10.39
N SER A 127 4.11 -10.85 9.70
CA SER A 127 4.00 -10.67 8.26
C SER A 127 2.85 -9.72 7.91
N TYR A 128 2.97 -9.02 6.77
CA TYR A 128 1.91 -8.18 6.19
C TYR A 128 1.24 -8.82 4.97
N CYS A 129 1.62 -10.06 4.62
CA CYS A 129 1.20 -10.73 3.41
C CYS A 129 0.88 -12.21 3.66
N ALA A 130 -0.39 -12.57 3.62
CA ALA A 130 -0.82 -13.96 3.77
C ALA A 130 -0.37 -14.84 2.60
N THR A 131 -0.43 -14.30 1.37
CA THR A 131 -0.08 -15.05 0.16
C THR A 131 1.43 -15.27 0.02
N CYS A 132 2.27 -14.35 0.57
CA CYS A 132 3.73 -14.49 0.53
C CYS A 132 4.24 -15.54 1.52
N ASP A 133 3.78 -15.44 2.76
CA ASP A 133 4.40 -16.16 3.88
C ASP A 133 3.54 -17.30 4.42
N GLY A 134 2.27 -17.39 4.00
CA GLY A 134 1.31 -18.35 4.55
C GLY A 134 1.78 -19.81 4.52
N MET A 135 2.49 -20.21 3.45
CA MET A 135 3.02 -21.57 3.32
C MET A 135 4.06 -21.94 4.41
N LEU A 136 4.78 -20.97 4.98
CA LEU A 136 5.74 -21.19 6.07
C LEU A 136 5.06 -21.60 7.37
N TYR A 137 3.76 -21.35 7.48
CA TYR A 137 2.94 -21.59 8.67
C TYR A 137 1.93 -22.72 8.51
N ARG A 138 2.07 -23.53 7.48
CA ARG A 138 1.22 -24.72 7.30
C ARG A 138 1.28 -25.62 8.54
N ASN A 139 0.11 -26.05 9.01
CA ASN A 139 -0.10 -26.85 10.23
C ASN A 139 0.35 -26.17 11.54
N LYS A 140 0.56 -24.83 11.52
CA LYS A 140 0.93 -24.05 12.71
C LYS A 140 -0.22 -23.11 13.11
N PRO A 141 -0.30 -22.76 14.41
CA PRO A 141 -1.22 -21.72 14.87
C PRO A 141 -0.76 -20.36 14.39
N VAL A 142 -1.67 -19.60 13.79
CA VAL A 142 -1.42 -18.22 13.34
C VAL A 142 -2.55 -17.31 13.78
N VAL A 143 -2.22 -16.05 14.03
CA VAL A 143 -3.20 -15.02 14.30
C VAL A 143 -3.26 -14.06 13.11
N VAL A 144 -4.47 -13.77 12.63
CA VAL A 144 -4.73 -12.71 11.66
C VAL A 144 -5.29 -11.50 12.39
N VAL A 145 -4.58 -10.38 12.32
CA VAL A 145 -5.06 -9.07 12.80
C VAL A 145 -5.68 -8.35 11.61
N GLY A 146 -7.02 -8.35 11.55
CA GLY A 146 -7.77 -7.76 10.45
C GLY A 146 -7.91 -6.24 10.58
N ARG A 147 -7.34 -5.51 9.62
CA ARG A 147 -7.36 -4.04 9.52
C ARG A 147 -7.72 -3.54 8.12
N SER A 148 -8.06 -4.45 7.21
CA SER A 148 -8.51 -4.15 5.85
C SER A 148 -9.81 -4.90 5.55
N PRO A 149 -10.60 -4.44 4.58
CA PRO A 149 -11.79 -5.17 4.11
C PRO A 149 -11.44 -6.56 3.58
N ASP A 150 -10.26 -6.76 3.01
CA ASP A 150 -9.82 -8.04 2.43
C ASP A 150 -9.26 -9.03 3.46
N ALA A 151 -8.99 -8.59 4.69
CA ALA A 151 -8.40 -9.44 5.72
C ALA A 151 -9.16 -10.75 5.98
N PRO A 152 -10.50 -10.81 5.94
CA PRO A 152 -11.24 -12.06 6.07
C PRO A 152 -10.92 -13.06 4.95
N HIS A 153 -10.80 -12.60 3.70
CA HIS A 153 -10.44 -13.43 2.56
C HIS A 153 -9.03 -13.99 2.69
N GLU A 154 -8.08 -13.16 3.14
CA GLU A 154 -6.71 -13.59 3.40
C GLU A 154 -6.63 -14.58 4.57
N ALA A 155 -7.49 -14.44 5.61
CA ALA A 155 -7.59 -15.40 6.70
C ALA A 155 -8.15 -16.75 6.22
N ASN A 156 -9.20 -16.74 5.40
CA ASN A 156 -9.76 -17.93 4.78
C ASN A 156 -8.72 -18.64 3.89
N TYR A 157 -7.92 -17.87 3.16
CA TYR A 157 -6.81 -18.41 2.37
C TYR A 157 -5.77 -19.11 3.26
N LEU A 158 -5.33 -18.50 4.37
CA LEU A 158 -4.40 -19.14 5.32
C LEU A 158 -4.99 -20.46 5.87
N LYS A 159 -6.29 -20.48 6.20
CA LYS A 159 -6.98 -21.72 6.60
C LYS A 159 -6.92 -22.78 5.50
N SER A 160 -7.15 -22.38 4.24
CA SER A 160 -7.10 -23.30 3.10
C SER A 160 -5.71 -23.92 2.87
N LEU A 161 -4.63 -23.22 3.28
CA LEU A 161 -3.27 -23.75 3.30
C LEU A 161 -3.01 -24.75 4.43
N GLY A 162 -3.97 -24.92 5.35
CA GLY A 162 -3.85 -25.78 6.53
C GLY A 162 -3.30 -25.09 7.77
N CYS A 163 -3.26 -23.76 7.82
CA CYS A 163 -2.93 -23.01 9.04
C CYS A 163 -4.09 -23.10 10.04
N GLN A 164 -3.75 -23.11 11.35
CA GLN A 164 -4.73 -23.02 12.43
C GLN A 164 -4.96 -21.54 12.73
N VAL A 165 -5.92 -20.92 12.05
CA VAL A 165 -6.14 -19.47 12.07
C VAL A 165 -7.02 -19.05 13.24
N THR A 166 -6.61 -17.99 13.95
CA THR A 166 -7.47 -17.21 14.85
C THR A 166 -7.55 -15.77 14.29
N TYR A 167 -8.75 -15.23 14.13
CA TYR A 167 -8.94 -13.89 13.61
C TYR A 167 -9.20 -12.89 14.74
N VAL A 168 -8.46 -11.78 14.75
CA VAL A 168 -8.54 -10.74 15.78
C VAL A 168 -8.89 -9.39 15.14
N ALA A 169 -9.96 -8.75 15.58
CA ALA A 169 -10.33 -7.40 15.15
C ALA A 169 -11.24 -6.70 16.17
N ALA A 170 -11.43 -5.38 16.02
CA ALA A 170 -12.35 -4.61 16.88
C ALA A 170 -13.84 -4.94 16.64
N ARG A 171 -14.17 -5.45 15.45
CA ARG A 171 -15.54 -5.86 15.06
C ARG A 171 -15.44 -7.15 14.26
N GLU A 172 -16.46 -7.97 14.41
CA GLU A 172 -16.59 -9.19 13.61
C GLU A 172 -16.77 -8.82 12.14
N PRO A 173 -15.92 -9.38 11.24
CA PRO A 173 -15.98 -9.05 9.83
C PRO A 173 -17.06 -9.87 9.11
N GLN A 174 -17.49 -9.39 7.96
CA GLN A 174 -18.26 -10.19 7.02
C GLN A 174 -17.30 -11.05 6.16
N GLY A 175 -17.77 -12.24 5.74
CA GLY A 175 -17.01 -13.13 4.84
C GLY A 175 -15.90 -13.95 5.49
N LEU A 176 -15.74 -13.88 6.82
CA LEU A 176 -14.88 -14.81 7.55
C LEU A 176 -15.52 -16.19 7.61
N ASP A 177 -14.74 -17.24 7.34
CA ASP A 177 -15.16 -18.63 7.49
C ASP A 177 -15.57 -18.91 8.95
N GLN A 178 -16.73 -19.52 9.13
CA GLN A 178 -17.36 -19.78 10.45
C GLN A 178 -16.53 -20.70 11.35
N GLU A 179 -15.64 -21.50 10.80
CA GLU A 179 -14.76 -22.35 11.58
C GLU A 179 -13.49 -21.61 12.08
N ILE A 180 -13.25 -20.36 11.64
CA ILE A 180 -12.16 -19.55 12.16
C ILE A 180 -12.61 -18.85 13.45
N PRO A 181 -11.98 -19.14 14.60
CA PRO A 181 -12.28 -18.46 15.85
C PRO A 181 -12.09 -16.95 15.69
N PHE A 182 -13.10 -16.18 16.12
CA PHE A 182 -13.04 -14.72 16.18
C PHE A 182 -12.81 -14.23 17.60
N VAL A 183 -11.82 -13.36 17.78
CA VAL A 183 -11.51 -12.68 19.03
C VAL A 183 -11.67 -11.17 18.84
N ARG A 184 -12.59 -10.56 19.60
CA ARG A 184 -12.74 -9.12 19.63
C ARG A 184 -11.69 -8.52 20.54
N ALA A 185 -10.82 -7.62 20.00
CA ALA A 185 -9.83 -6.91 20.80
C ALA A 185 -9.47 -5.56 20.18
N GLY A 186 -9.10 -4.60 21.05
CA GLY A 186 -8.71 -3.24 20.68
C GLY A 186 -7.23 -2.97 20.91
N ARG A 187 -6.69 -3.40 22.05
CA ARG A 187 -5.28 -3.21 22.41
C ARG A 187 -4.51 -4.50 22.11
N LEU A 188 -3.52 -4.40 21.23
CA LEU A 188 -2.72 -5.54 20.78
C LEU A 188 -1.24 -5.29 21.05
N ALA A 189 -0.50 -6.35 21.37
CA ALA A 189 0.96 -6.34 21.44
C ALA A 189 1.50 -7.69 20.97
N VAL A 190 2.55 -7.64 20.15
CA VAL A 190 3.27 -8.84 19.71
C VAL A 190 4.24 -9.26 20.80
N LYS A 191 4.28 -10.54 21.12
CA LYS A 191 5.18 -11.13 22.09
C LYS A 191 6.03 -12.23 21.46
N GLY A 192 7.28 -12.29 21.91
CA GLY A 192 8.22 -13.31 21.44
C GLY A 192 9.55 -13.20 22.15
N GLU A 193 10.48 -14.03 21.73
CA GLU A 193 11.90 -14.01 22.12
C GLU A 193 12.77 -13.84 20.89
N GLN A 194 13.18 -14.92 20.23
CA GLN A 194 13.88 -14.88 18.94
C GLN A 194 12.88 -14.70 17.75
N ALA A 195 11.65 -15.19 17.94
CA ALA A 195 10.55 -15.08 17.01
C ALA A 195 9.23 -14.91 17.80
N VAL A 196 8.14 -14.65 17.08
CA VAL A 196 6.79 -14.55 17.66
C VAL A 196 6.43 -15.84 18.41
N THR A 197 5.87 -15.68 19.62
CA THR A 197 5.30 -16.77 20.41
C THR A 197 3.83 -16.56 20.74
N ALA A 198 3.35 -15.32 20.78
CA ALA A 198 1.95 -14.99 21.06
C ALA A 198 1.56 -13.60 20.58
N LEU A 199 0.26 -13.37 20.38
CA LEU A 199 -0.37 -12.07 20.37
C LEU A 199 -1.06 -11.82 21.73
N GLU A 200 -0.72 -10.73 22.39
CA GLU A 200 -1.48 -10.23 23.53
C GLU A 200 -2.65 -9.38 23.01
N ALA A 201 -3.87 -9.73 23.38
CA ALA A 201 -5.10 -9.09 22.93
C ALA A 201 -5.94 -8.70 24.16
N ASP A 202 -6.05 -7.40 24.46
CA ASP A 202 -6.73 -6.85 25.66
C ASP A 202 -6.30 -7.53 26.99
N GLY A 203 -5.04 -7.95 27.10
CA GLY A 203 -4.45 -8.61 28.25
C GLY A 203 -4.55 -10.15 28.23
N ALA A 204 -5.26 -10.73 27.28
CA ALA A 204 -5.27 -12.18 27.05
C ALA A 204 -4.17 -12.58 26.07
N SER A 205 -3.45 -13.66 26.35
CA SER A 205 -2.41 -14.19 25.46
C SER A 205 -3.00 -15.22 24.51
N ILE A 206 -2.77 -15.05 23.20
CA ILE A 206 -3.13 -15.98 22.14
C ILE A 206 -1.82 -16.60 21.60
N PRO A 207 -1.47 -17.84 21.97
CA PRO A 207 -0.27 -18.50 21.48
C PRO A 207 -0.31 -18.69 19.97
N CYS A 208 0.77 -18.35 19.27
CA CYS A 208 0.86 -18.51 17.82
C CYS A 208 2.33 -18.57 17.36
N ALA A 209 2.55 -19.19 16.20
CA ALA A 209 3.85 -19.23 15.55
C ALA A 209 4.04 -18.07 14.56
N GLY A 210 2.93 -17.39 14.18
CA GLY A 210 2.96 -16.25 13.27
C GLY A 210 1.76 -15.32 13.45
N ILE A 211 1.96 -14.06 13.13
CA ILE A 211 0.94 -13.01 13.17
C ILE A 211 0.91 -12.31 11.82
N PHE A 212 -0.24 -12.37 11.15
CA PHE A 212 -0.49 -11.67 9.89
C PHE A 212 -1.26 -10.39 10.19
N ILE A 213 -0.60 -9.23 10.08
CA ILE A 213 -1.22 -7.93 10.32
C ILE A 213 -1.66 -7.36 8.97
N LEU A 214 -2.93 -7.60 8.62
CA LEU A 214 -3.46 -7.31 7.30
C LEU A 214 -4.12 -5.93 7.26
N ARG A 215 -3.33 -4.92 6.87
CA ARG A 215 -3.74 -3.53 6.71
C ARG A 215 -4.15 -3.23 5.27
N GLN A 216 -4.87 -2.13 5.09
CA GLN A 216 -5.31 -1.64 3.77
C GLN A 216 -4.14 -1.26 2.85
N ALA A 217 -3.04 -0.79 3.41
CA ALA A 217 -1.82 -0.49 2.68
C ALA A 217 -0.60 -0.79 3.54
N VAL A 218 0.51 -1.13 2.90
CA VAL A 218 1.82 -1.25 3.54
C VAL A 218 2.49 0.12 3.49
N ALA A 219 3.11 0.54 4.59
CA ALA A 219 3.81 1.82 4.62
C ALA A 219 4.98 1.81 3.61
N PRO A 220 5.23 2.93 2.92
CA PRO A 220 6.35 3.01 1.98
C PRO A 220 7.70 2.62 2.57
N THR A 221 7.93 2.96 3.84
CA THR A 221 9.15 2.59 4.59
C THR A 221 9.23 1.10 4.91
N ASP A 222 8.10 0.39 4.98
CA ASP A 222 8.09 -1.06 5.12
C ASP A 222 8.29 -1.77 3.78
N LEU A 223 7.83 -1.14 2.67
CA LEU A 223 8.09 -1.62 1.31
C LEU A 223 9.55 -1.39 0.90
N LEU A 224 10.11 -0.24 1.26
CA LEU A 224 11.47 0.18 0.92
C LEU A 224 12.13 0.81 2.16
N PRO A 225 12.77 0.01 3.03
CA PRO A 225 13.35 0.49 4.30
C PRO A 225 14.45 1.54 4.15
N ALA A 226 15.04 1.66 2.95
CA ALA A 226 16.05 2.69 2.64
C ALA A 226 15.48 4.09 2.45
N LEU A 227 14.15 4.26 2.39
CA LEU A 227 13.53 5.58 2.22
C LEU A 227 13.76 6.47 3.44
N GLU A 228 14.28 7.68 3.19
CA GLU A 228 14.33 8.72 4.21
C GLU A 228 12.97 9.38 4.41
N THR A 229 12.64 9.60 5.68
CA THR A 229 11.42 10.30 6.07
C THR A 229 11.73 11.44 7.02
N GLU A 230 10.91 12.49 6.96
CA GLU A 230 10.93 13.63 7.87
C GLU A 230 9.51 13.87 8.38
N GLU A 231 9.34 13.94 9.70
CA GLU A 231 8.02 14.09 10.36
C GLU A 231 6.96 13.04 9.91
N GLY A 232 7.40 11.84 9.49
CA GLY A 232 6.53 10.76 9.02
C GLY A 232 6.09 10.88 7.54
N TYR A 233 6.66 11.82 6.80
CA TYR A 233 6.49 11.98 5.35
C TYR A 233 7.74 11.53 4.60
N ILE A 234 7.58 11.07 3.36
CA ILE A 234 8.71 10.73 2.48
C ILE A 234 9.44 12.01 2.12
N ARG A 235 10.74 12.07 2.42
CA ARG A 235 11.58 13.20 2.04
C ARG A 235 11.82 13.18 0.53
N VAL A 236 11.55 14.30 -0.12
CA VAL A 236 11.79 14.50 -1.56
C VAL A 236 12.46 15.86 -1.81
N ASP A 237 13.14 15.94 -2.93
CA ASP A 237 13.66 17.21 -3.44
C ASP A 237 12.59 17.95 -4.28
N ARG A 238 12.98 19.09 -4.90
CA ARG A 238 12.07 19.88 -5.76
C ARG A 238 11.64 19.15 -7.03
N ARG A 239 12.31 18.06 -7.38
CA ARG A 239 12.01 17.19 -8.51
C ARG A 239 11.18 15.98 -8.10
N MET A 240 10.71 15.93 -6.86
CA MET A 240 10.01 14.78 -6.27
C MET A 240 10.87 13.52 -6.21
N ALA A 241 12.20 13.62 -6.32
CA ALA A 241 13.11 12.51 -6.17
C ALA A 241 13.36 12.23 -4.69
N THR A 242 13.33 10.93 -4.33
CA THR A 242 13.70 10.45 -3.00
C THR A 242 15.21 10.27 -2.89
N ASN A 243 15.70 9.84 -1.73
CA ASN A 243 17.10 9.43 -1.56
C ASN A 243 17.47 8.11 -2.27
N VAL A 244 16.47 7.38 -2.79
CA VAL A 244 16.68 6.11 -3.52
C VAL A 244 16.59 6.38 -5.01
N GLU A 245 17.68 6.04 -5.72
CA GLU A 245 17.79 6.28 -7.16
C GLU A 245 16.66 5.58 -7.95
N GLY A 246 16.01 6.31 -8.86
CA GLY A 246 14.88 5.81 -9.66
C GLY A 246 13.55 5.75 -8.91
N VAL A 247 13.50 6.19 -7.63
CA VAL A 247 12.29 6.26 -6.82
C VAL A 247 11.89 7.72 -6.59
N PHE A 248 10.66 8.04 -6.93
CA PHE A 248 10.02 9.35 -6.75
C PHE A 248 8.82 9.22 -5.83
N ALA A 249 8.41 10.30 -5.18
CA ALA A 249 7.19 10.30 -4.37
C ALA A 249 6.39 11.58 -4.60
N ALA A 250 5.05 11.48 -4.51
CA ALA A 250 4.16 12.60 -4.78
C ALA A 250 2.85 12.52 -4.01
N GLY A 251 2.26 13.66 -3.73
CA GLY A 251 0.98 13.79 -3.03
C GLY A 251 1.14 13.84 -1.52
N ASP A 252 0.12 13.40 -0.81
CA ASP A 252 0.04 13.58 0.63
C ASP A 252 1.13 12.82 1.41
N CYS A 253 1.76 11.81 0.81
CA CYS A 253 2.88 11.10 1.41
C CYS A 253 4.17 11.93 1.53
N THR A 254 4.27 13.08 0.84
CA THR A 254 5.40 14.01 0.88
C THR A 254 5.18 15.20 1.82
N GLY A 255 4.04 15.27 2.49
CA GLY A 255 3.70 16.34 3.45
C GLY A 255 2.56 17.25 3.01
N GLY A 256 2.32 18.29 3.81
CA GLY A 256 1.25 19.27 3.57
C GLY A 256 1.57 20.32 2.50
N PRO A 257 0.53 21.05 2.04
CA PRO A 257 -0.86 20.91 2.38
C PRO A 257 -1.51 19.69 1.72
N LEU A 258 -2.41 18.99 2.43
CA LEU A 258 -3.13 17.82 1.92
C LEU A 258 -4.27 18.29 1.01
N GLN A 259 -3.94 18.58 -0.25
CA GLN A 259 -4.85 19.17 -1.22
C GLN A 259 -4.76 18.46 -2.57
N VAL A 260 -5.90 18.29 -3.24
CA VAL A 260 -5.97 17.66 -4.57
C VAL A 260 -5.06 18.36 -5.58
N ALA A 261 -5.07 19.70 -5.60
CA ALA A 261 -4.25 20.48 -6.54
C ALA A 261 -2.74 20.29 -6.32
N LYS A 262 -2.29 20.23 -5.04
CA LYS A 262 -0.90 19.92 -4.68
C LYS A 262 -0.54 18.50 -5.14
N ALA A 263 -1.38 17.53 -4.84
CA ALA A 263 -1.15 16.13 -5.21
C ALA A 263 -1.03 15.95 -6.74
N VAL A 264 -1.93 16.58 -7.52
CA VAL A 264 -1.87 16.57 -9.00
C VAL A 264 -0.60 17.22 -9.50
N GLY A 265 -0.20 18.39 -8.95
CA GLY A 265 1.02 19.10 -9.34
C GLY A 265 2.29 18.31 -9.05
N GLU A 266 2.40 17.71 -7.88
CA GLU A 266 3.55 16.87 -7.53
C GLU A 266 3.60 15.58 -8.37
N GLY A 267 2.46 14.94 -8.64
CA GLY A 267 2.38 13.79 -9.56
C GLY A 267 2.92 14.12 -10.94
N HIS A 268 2.58 15.31 -11.47
CA HIS A 268 3.16 15.81 -12.72
C HIS A 268 4.68 15.92 -12.64
N VAL A 269 5.21 16.58 -11.61
CA VAL A 269 6.67 16.77 -11.44
C VAL A 269 7.38 15.44 -11.30
N ALA A 270 6.85 14.51 -10.48
CA ALA A 270 7.42 13.17 -10.30
C ALA A 270 7.50 12.39 -11.62
N ALA A 271 6.45 12.47 -12.45
CA ALA A 271 6.42 11.84 -13.77
C ALA A 271 7.50 12.38 -14.71
N LEU A 272 7.67 13.70 -14.75
CA LEU A 272 8.72 14.33 -15.57
C LEU A 272 10.10 13.86 -15.14
N SER A 273 10.35 13.87 -13.84
CA SER A 273 11.64 13.47 -13.26
C SER A 273 11.92 11.99 -13.49
N ALA A 274 10.90 11.12 -13.36
CA ALA A 274 11.03 9.70 -13.66
C ALA A 274 11.36 9.46 -15.15
N CYS A 275 10.72 10.16 -16.08
CA CYS A 275 11.02 10.05 -17.50
C CYS A 275 12.44 10.53 -17.84
N GLU A 276 12.88 11.65 -17.26
CA GLU A 276 14.26 12.14 -17.45
C GLU A 276 15.29 11.15 -16.89
N TYR A 277 15.03 10.54 -15.72
CA TYR A 277 15.87 9.46 -15.19
C TYR A 277 15.98 8.29 -16.17
N LEU A 278 14.84 7.85 -16.72
CA LEU A 278 14.80 6.77 -17.70
C LEU A 278 15.57 7.07 -18.99
N ASP A 279 15.67 8.33 -19.38
CA ASP A 279 16.46 8.76 -20.55
C ASP A 279 17.98 8.68 -20.28
N GLN A 280 18.39 8.75 -19.01
CA GLN A 280 19.79 8.68 -18.59
C GLN A 280 20.31 7.24 -18.39
N ILE A 281 19.44 6.32 -18.00
CA ILE A 281 19.79 4.90 -17.74
C ILE A 281 19.58 4.02 -18.99
N LYS A 282 20.13 4.38 -20.11
CA LYS A 282 19.99 3.61 -21.36
C LYS A 282 20.51 2.18 -21.28
#